data_f6cfb674a8d6ded4f4aecf89699cd5bd
#
_entry.id   f6cfb674a8d6ded4f4aecf89699cd5bd
#
_cell.length_a   1.000
_cell.length_b   1.000
_cell.length_c   1.000
_cell.angle_alpha   90.00
_cell.angle_beta   90.00
_cell.angle_gamma   90.00
#
_symmetry.space_group_name_H-M   'P 1'
#
loop_
_entity.id
_entity.type
_entity.pdbx_description
1 polymer ?
#
loop_
_entity_poly.entity_id
_entity_poly.type
_entity_poly.pdbx_seq_one_letter_code
_entity_poly.pdbx_strand_id
1 'polypeptide(L)'
;MPNLQQEILINWSPQETRVAVVENSAVQELHIERSLEMGLVGNVYLGKVSRVLPGMQSAFIDIGLERAAFLHVADLLSSINARHSDPDSAGKNGDAPIALAPIEKQVFEGQTLLVQVIKDPIGTKGARLTTQISLSGRLLVFLPQDNHIGVSQKIPFEQRKQLRERLQELANAAAQSDNPAQTANIL
;
A
#
# COMPACT_ATOMS: atom_id res chain seq x y z
N MET A 1 -27.31 -10.57 -22.52
CA MET A 1 -26.02 -10.91 -21.91
C MET A 1 -26.30 -11.97 -20.87
N PRO A 2 -25.56 -13.08 -20.79
CA PRO A 2 -25.77 -14.05 -19.73
C PRO A 2 -25.47 -13.36 -18.39
N ASN A 3 -26.39 -13.49 -17.46
CA ASN A 3 -26.24 -12.98 -16.10
C ASN A 3 -25.17 -13.87 -15.44
N LEU A 4 -23.93 -13.41 -15.40
CA LEU A 4 -22.85 -14.09 -14.69
C LEU A 4 -23.21 -14.04 -13.19
N GLN A 5 -23.70 -15.16 -12.69
CA GLN A 5 -24.00 -15.30 -11.27
C GLN A 5 -22.67 -15.54 -10.56
N GLN A 6 -22.18 -14.50 -9.90
CA GLN A 6 -20.97 -14.56 -9.08
C GLN A 6 -21.37 -14.57 -7.60
N GLU A 7 -20.82 -15.51 -6.86
CA GLU A 7 -21.06 -15.69 -5.42
C GLU A 7 -19.73 -15.66 -4.65
N ILE A 8 -19.74 -15.12 -3.44
CA ILE A 8 -18.60 -15.18 -2.52
C ILE A 8 -19.03 -16.03 -1.34
N LEU A 9 -18.36 -17.17 -1.16
CA LEU A 9 -18.59 -18.08 -0.04
C LEU A 9 -17.48 -17.85 0.99
N ILE A 10 -17.89 -17.56 2.24
CA ILE A 10 -16.95 -17.33 3.36
C ILE A 10 -17.19 -18.41 4.41
N ASN A 11 -16.12 -19.15 4.72
CA ASN A 11 -16.08 -20.08 5.84
C ASN A 11 -15.01 -19.59 6.82
N TRP A 12 -15.44 -19.30 8.05
CA TRP A 12 -14.57 -18.79 9.09
C TRP A 12 -14.50 -19.73 10.28
N SER A 13 -13.31 -19.91 10.80
CA SER A 13 -13.04 -20.53 12.10
C SER A 13 -11.97 -19.73 12.84
N PRO A 14 -11.79 -19.90 14.17
CA PRO A 14 -10.69 -19.25 14.90
C PRO A 14 -9.29 -19.56 14.35
N GLN A 15 -9.13 -20.68 13.67
CA GLN A 15 -7.85 -21.15 13.15
C GLN A 15 -7.62 -20.79 11.68
N GLU A 16 -8.69 -20.62 10.90
CA GLU A 16 -8.57 -20.47 9.45
C GLU A 16 -9.81 -19.75 8.86
N THR A 17 -9.55 -18.85 7.94
CA THR A 17 -10.56 -18.23 7.08
C THR A 17 -10.39 -18.71 5.66
N ARG A 18 -11.47 -19.19 5.04
CA ARG A 18 -11.52 -19.58 3.62
C ARG A 18 -12.52 -18.70 2.89
N VAL A 19 -12.11 -18.12 1.77
CA VAL A 19 -12.98 -17.34 0.90
C VAL A 19 -12.90 -17.91 -0.51
N ALA A 20 -14.03 -18.32 -1.07
CA ALA A 20 -14.12 -18.80 -2.43
C ALA A 20 -14.95 -17.83 -3.28
N VAL A 21 -14.45 -17.47 -4.46
CA VAL A 21 -15.20 -16.80 -5.51
C VAL A 21 -15.71 -17.85 -6.47
N VAL A 22 -17.03 -17.93 -6.61
CA VAL A 22 -17.72 -18.94 -7.44
C VAL A 22 -18.40 -18.22 -8.60
N GLU A 23 -18.19 -18.69 -9.81
CA GLU A 23 -18.89 -18.24 -11.03
C GLU A 23 -19.49 -19.45 -11.73
N ASN A 24 -20.78 -19.38 -12.06
CA ASN A 24 -21.50 -20.47 -12.74
C ASN A 24 -21.30 -21.84 -12.05
N SER A 25 -21.41 -21.88 -10.72
CA SER A 25 -21.24 -23.09 -9.88
C SER A 25 -19.82 -23.69 -9.90
N ALA A 26 -18.81 -22.96 -10.40
CA ALA A 26 -17.41 -23.36 -10.37
C ALA A 26 -16.57 -22.39 -9.55
N VAL A 27 -15.69 -22.92 -8.69
CA VAL A 27 -14.76 -22.11 -7.92
C VAL A 27 -13.71 -21.52 -8.86
N GLN A 28 -13.64 -20.20 -8.93
CA GLN A 28 -12.66 -19.46 -9.74
C GLN A 28 -11.43 -19.08 -8.94
N GLU A 29 -11.63 -18.66 -7.68
CA GLU A 29 -10.55 -18.25 -6.79
C GLU A 29 -10.80 -18.85 -5.40
N LEU A 30 -9.75 -19.29 -4.74
CA LEU A 30 -9.78 -19.76 -3.35
C LEU A 30 -8.67 -19.08 -2.55
N HIS A 31 -9.06 -18.36 -1.52
CA HIS A 31 -8.15 -17.72 -0.56
C HIS A 31 -8.26 -18.44 0.78
N ILE A 32 -7.13 -18.82 1.35
CA ILE A 32 -7.04 -19.46 2.65
C ILE A 32 -6.04 -18.68 3.49
N GLU A 33 -6.48 -18.20 4.65
CA GLU A 33 -5.63 -17.54 5.62
C GLU A 33 -5.72 -18.26 6.96
N ARG A 34 -4.57 -18.65 7.50
CA ARG A 34 -4.45 -19.34 8.78
C ARG A 34 -3.90 -18.43 9.84
N SER A 35 -4.52 -18.43 11.03
CA SER A 35 -4.12 -17.55 12.14
C SER A 35 -2.67 -17.75 12.59
N LEU A 36 -2.11 -18.94 12.44
CA LEU A 36 -0.72 -19.24 12.78
C LEU A 36 0.30 -18.86 11.68
N GLU A 37 -0.18 -18.57 10.47
CA GLU A 37 0.63 -18.25 9.28
C GLU A 37 0.31 -16.84 8.74
N MET A 38 -0.37 -16.02 9.53
CA MET A 38 -0.69 -14.65 9.12
C MET A 38 0.59 -13.85 8.89
N GLY A 39 0.77 -13.40 7.64
CA GLY A 39 1.82 -12.45 7.27
C GLY A 39 1.50 -11.05 7.77
N LEU A 40 2.51 -10.21 7.81
CA LEU A 40 2.39 -8.79 8.18
C LEU A 40 2.27 -7.90 6.94
N VAL A 41 2.54 -8.42 5.74
CA VAL A 41 2.50 -7.65 4.49
C VAL A 41 1.14 -6.99 4.30
N GLY A 42 1.16 -5.68 4.02
CA GLY A 42 -0.05 -4.85 3.89
C GLY A 42 -0.52 -4.20 5.19
N ASN A 43 -0.10 -4.69 6.35
CA ASN A 43 -0.46 -4.07 7.64
C ASN A 43 0.14 -2.66 7.74
N VAL A 44 -0.64 -1.75 8.33
CA VAL A 44 -0.26 -0.36 8.56
C VAL A 44 -0.06 -0.12 10.06
N TYR A 45 1.03 0.53 10.41
CA TYR A 45 1.42 0.83 11.79
C TYR A 45 1.75 2.31 11.97
N LEU A 46 1.48 2.82 13.15
CA LEU A 46 2.05 4.08 13.62
C LEU A 46 3.36 3.75 14.34
N GLY A 47 4.47 3.75 13.59
CA GLY A 47 5.78 3.36 14.09
C GLY A 47 6.59 4.53 14.62
N LYS A 48 7.52 4.26 15.54
CA LYS A 48 8.45 5.24 16.09
C LYS A 48 9.87 4.95 15.61
N VAL A 49 10.54 5.96 15.07
CA VAL A 49 11.96 5.85 14.66
C VAL A 49 12.81 5.59 15.90
N SER A 50 13.41 4.42 15.99
CA SER A 50 14.28 4.01 17.08
C SER A 50 15.75 4.37 16.83
N ARG A 51 16.18 4.34 15.56
CA ARG A 51 17.56 4.67 15.17
C ARG A 51 17.65 5.03 13.69
N VAL A 52 18.46 6.05 13.37
CA VAL A 52 18.80 6.41 11.99
C VAL A 52 20.21 5.92 11.67
N LEU A 53 20.41 5.35 10.50
CA LEU A 53 21.67 4.77 10.01
C LEU A 53 22.09 5.43 8.69
N PRO A 54 22.74 6.60 8.73
CA PRO A 54 23.11 7.34 7.53
C PRO A 54 23.99 6.54 6.55
N GLY A 55 24.94 5.76 7.05
CA GLY A 55 25.81 4.92 6.23
C GLY A 55 25.10 3.84 5.42
N MET A 56 23.88 3.45 5.85
CA MET A 56 23.02 2.48 5.14
C MET A 56 21.83 3.15 4.48
N GLN A 57 21.71 4.46 4.55
CA GLN A 57 20.57 5.23 4.07
C GLN A 57 19.23 4.67 4.54
N SER A 58 19.12 4.33 5.83
CA SER A 58 18.02 3.57 6.41
C SER A 58 17.73 3.97 7.83
N ALA A 59 16.57 3.58 8.34
CA ALA A 59 16.19 3.74 9.74
C ALA A 59 15.56 2.45 10.28
N PHE A 60 15.73 2.21 11.56
CA PHE A 60 14.97 1.22 12.31
C PHE A 60 13.73 1.87 12.92
N ILE A 61 12.60 1.19 12.76
CA ILE A 61 11.28 1.66 13.20
C ILE A 61 10.72 0.62 14.18
N ASP A 62 10.37 1.06 15.36
CA ASP A 62 9.60 0.27 16.31
C ASP A 62 8.12 0.34 15.93
N ILE A 63 7.55 -0.81 15.58
CA ILE A 63 6.14 -0.99 15.22
C ILE A 63 5.40 -1.88 16.23
N GLY A 64 5.96 -2.09 17.43
CA GLY A 64 5.39 -2.92 18.49
C GLY A 64 5.63 -4.42 18.32
N LEU A 65 6.52 -4.82 17.42
CA LEU A 65 6.94 -6.21 17.26
C LEU A 65 8.24 -6.49 18.04
N GLU A 66 8.54 -7.77 18.24
CA GLU A 66 9.78 -8.20 18.93
C GLU A 66 11.05 -7.60 18.31
N ARG A 67 11.04 -7.38 17.00
CA ARG A 67 12.17 -6.82 16.26
C ARG A 67 11.78 -5.51 15.59
N ALA A 68 12.67 -4.53 15.67
CA ALA A 68 12.53 -3.29 14.94
C ALA A 68 12.48 -3.56 13.43
N ALA A 69 11.56 -2.91 12.76
CA ALA A 69 11.39 -2.99 11.32
C ALA A 69 12.37 -2.03 10.61
N PHE A 70 12.58 -2.25 9.31
CA PHE A 70 13.57 -1.56 8.50
C PHE A 70 12.90 -0.68 7.44
N LEU A 71 13.27 0.61 7.41
CA LEU A 71 12.83 1.58 6.42
C LEU A 71 14.04 2.12 5.66
N HIS A 72 14.07 1.91 4.34
CA HIS A 72 15.13 2.45 3.49
C HIS A 72 14.71 3.80 2.90
N VAL A 73 15.66 4.71 2.66
CA VAL A 73 15.40 6.04 2.08
C VAL A 73 14.60 5.98 0.78
N ALA A 74 14.80 4.95 -0.02
CA ALA A 74 14.08 4.74 -1.27
C ALA A 74 12.59 4.40 -1.11
N ASP A 75 12.18 3.96 0.08
CA ASP A 75 10.81 3.59 0.42
C ASP A 75 10.06 4.72 1.15
N LEU A 76 10.69 5.89 1.30
CA LEU A 76 10.04 7.10 1.76
C LEU A 76 9.18 7.72 0.66
N LEU A 77 8.00 8.23 1.00
CA LEU A 77 7.07 8.87 0.06
C LEU A 77 7.73 10.04 -0.69
N SER A 78 8.51 10.87 0.00
CA SER A 78 9.28 11.97 -0.59
C SER A 78 10.23 11.50 -1.70
N SER A 79 10.90 10.36 -1.47
CA SER A 79 11.81 9.74 -2.45
C SER A 79 11.07 9.10 -3.62
N ILE A 80 9.89 8.54 -3.38
CA ILE A 80 9.03 7.94 -4.40
C ILE A 80 8.47 9.04 -5.31
N ASN A 81 7.95 10.13 -4.73
CA ASN A 81 7.43 11.27 -5.49
C ASN A 81 8.52 11.96 -6.33
N ALA A 82 9.75 12.05 -5.81
CA ALA A 82 10.88 12.58 -6.58
C ALA A 82 11.19 11.76 -7.85
N ARG A 83 10.90 10.46 -7.86
CA ARG A 83 11.06 9.59 -9.03
C ARG A 83 9.94 9.73 -10.06
N HIS A 84 8.76 10.18 -9.64
CA HIS A 84 7.57 10.29 -10.50
C HIS A 84 7.32 11.72 -11.01
N SER A 85 8.02 12.73 -10.49
CA SER A 85 7.75 14.14 -10.81
C SER A 85 8.33 14.62 -12.13
N ASP A 86 9.04 13.81 -12.91
CA ASP A 86 9.67 14.21 -14.17
C ASP A 86 9.29 13.29 -15.34
N PRO A 87 8.04 13.32 -15.85
CA PRO A 87 7.73 12.63 -17.10
C PRO A 87 8.35 13.33 -18.33
N ASP A 88 8.69 14.63 -18.24
CA ASP A 88 9.28 15.40 -19.36
C ASP A 88 10.83 15.43 -19.35
N SER A 89 11.48 15.05 -18.26
CA SER A 89 12.94 14.94 -18.21
C SER A 89 13.48 13.63 -18.79
N ALA A 90 12.62 12.67 -19.07
CA ALA A 90 12.98 11.38 -19.70
C ALA A 90 13.54 11.51 -21.14
N GLY A 91 13.68 12.73 -21.66
CA GLY A 91 14.04 12.99 -23.05
C GLY A 91 15.49 13.40 -23.33
N LYS A 92 16.34 13.68 -22.35
CA LYS A 92 17.68 14.23 -22.69
C LYS A 92 18.92 13.67 -22.00
N ASN A 93 18.85 12.91 -20.92
CA ASN A 93 20.02 12.21 -20.35
C ASN A 93 19.56 10.97 -19.58
N GLY A 94 19.34 9.88 -20.28
CA GLY A 94 18.96 8.62 -19.68
C GLY A 94 20.11 7.98 -18.93
N ASP A 95 20.32 8.29 -17.66
CA ASP A 95 21.04 7.49 -16.64
C ASP A 95 21.54 8.31 -15.44
N ALA A 96 21.09 9.55 -15.22
CA ALA A 96 21.43 10.21 -13.97
C ALA A 96 20.56 9.63 -12.83
N PRO A 97 21.15 8.95 -11.83
CA PRO A 97 20.38 8.49 -10.68
C PRO A 97 19.80 9.72 -9.97
N ILE A 98 18.49 9.75 -9.77
CA ILE A 98 17.82 10.79 -8.98
C ILE A 98 18.48 10.79 -7.60
N ALA A 99 19.20 11.86 -7.27
CA ALA A 99 19.86 12.00 -5.97
C ALA A 99 18.79 12.19 -4.90
N LEU A 100 18.48 11.10 -4.20
CA LEU A 100 17.57 11.16 -3.07
C LEU A 100 18.21 11.95 -1.92
N ALA A 101 17.42 12.79 -1.24
CA ALA A 101 17.92 13.45 -0.04
C ALA A 101 18.35 12.38 0.99
N PRO A 102 19.49 12.56 1.69
CA PRO A 102 19.95 11.60 2.68
C PRO A 102 18.91 11.34 3.77
N ILE A 103 18.89 10.10 4.30
CA ILE A 103 17.88 9.65 5.28
C ILE A 103 17.83 10.53 6.52
N GLU A 104 18.99 10.98 7.01
CA GLU A 104 19.13 11.85 8.19
C GLU A 104 18.55 13.26 8.02
N LYS A 105 18.26 13.66 6.77
CA LYS A 105 17.55 14.92 6.46
C LYS A 105 16.03 14.73 6.36
N GLN A 106 15.57 13.50 6.31
CA GLN A 106 14.16 13.18 6.10
C GLN A 106 13.49 12.63 7.36
N VAL A 107 14.23 11.90 8.19
CA VAL A 107 13.72 11.31 9.43
C VAL A 107 14.71 11.48 10.58
N PHE A 108 14.20 11.56 11.81
CA PHE A 108 15.01 11.69 13.03
C PHE A 108 14.53 10.72 14.12
N GLU A 109 15.42 10.37 15.02
CA GLU A 109 15.12 9.47 16.14
C GLU A 109 14.01 10.03 17.03
N GLY A 110 13.08 9.17 17.43
CA GLY A 110 11.89 9.53 18.20
C GLY A 110 10.70 10.03 17.38
N GLN A 111 10.87 10.30 16.09
CA GLN A 111 9.78 10.69 15.19
C GLN A 111 8.77 9.56 15.04
N THR A 112 7.48 9.91 14.99
CA THR A 112 6.38 8.98 14.67
C THR A 112 6.05 9.05 13.19
N LEU A 113 5.94 7.89 12.54
CA LEU A 113 5.64 7.74 11.12
C LEU A 113 4.52 6.73 10.90
N LEU A 114 3.61 7.03 9.98
CA LEU A 114 2.69 6.03 9.45
C LEU A 114 3.45 5.21 8.40
N VAL A 115 3.49 3.89 8.62
CA VAL A 115 4.28 2.96 7.80
C VAL A 115 3.47 1.72 7.44
N GLN A 116 3.73 1.13 6.28
CA GLN A 116 3.14 -0.12 5.84
C GLN A 116 4.22 -1.17 5.62
N VAL A 117 3.92 -2.41 5.99
CA VAL A 117 4.81 -3.55 5.76
C VAL A 117 4.73 -3.96 4.30
N ILE A 118 5.88 -4.02 3.62
CA ILE A 118 6.01 -4.50 2.23
C ILE A 118 6.71 -5.85 2.13
N LYS A 119 7.41 -6.28 3.19
CA LYS A 119 7.97 -7.63 3.30
C LYS A 119 7.95 -8.10 4.74
N ASP A 120 7.58 -9.36 4.94
CA ASP A 120 7.61 -10.00 6.24
C ASP A 120 9.03 -10.10 6.82
N PRO A 121 9.16 -10.21 8.15
CA PRO A 121 10.43 -10.55 8.79
C PRO A 121 10.99 -11.86 8.24
N ILE A 122 12.27 -11.90 7.96
CA ILE A 122 12.94 -13.11 7.46
C ILE A 122 14.17 -13.40 8.32
N GLY A 123 14.20 -14.55 8.98
CA GLY A 123 15.31 -14.98 9.83
C GLY A 123 15.57 -13.97 10.96
N THR A 124 16.75 -13.33 10.96
CA THR A 124 17.13 -12.31 11.95
C THR A 124 16.75 -10.89 11.57
N LYS A 125 16.21 -10.66 10.36
CA LYS A 125 15.86 -9.33 9.86
C LYS A 125 14.42 -8.99 10.19
N GLY A 126 14.17 -7.75 10.67
CA GLY A 126 12.83 -7.21 10.86
C GLY A 126 12.08 -6.97 9.55
N ALA A 127 10.79 -6.69 9.65
CA ALA A 127 9.93 -6.37 8.50
C ALA A 127 10.49 -5.18 7.69
N ARG A 128 10.29 -5.17 6.38
CA ARG A 128 10.59 -4.01 5.54
C ARG A 128 9.37 -3.11 5.42
N LEU A 129 9.58 -1.83 5.56
CA LEU A 129 8.53 -0.81 5.59
C LEU A 129 8.62 0.14 4.40
N THR A 130 7.49 0.79 4.11
CA THR A 130 7.37 1.99 3.29
C THR A 130 6.51 3.03 3.99
N THR A 131 6.70 4.31 3.69
CA THR A 131 5.78 5.37 4.10
C THR A 131 4.71 5.67 3.04
N GLN A 132 4.81 5.08 1.85
CA GLN A 132 3.75 5.13 0.86
C GLN A 132 2.69 4.07 1.17
N ILE A 133 1.59 4.51 1.78
CA ILE A 133 0.48 3.62 2.09
C ILE A 133 -0.27 3.27 0.81
N SER A 134 -0.53 1.99 0.59
CA SER A 134 -1.32 1.50 -0.53
C SER A 134 -2.37 0.50 -0.05
N LEU A 135 -3.62 0.75 -0.40
CA LEU A 135 -4.74 -0.14 -0.10
C LEU A 135 -5.17 -0.82 -1.39
N SER A 136 -4.83 -2.10 -1.51
CA SER A 136 -5.07 -2.88 -2.72
C SER A 136 -6.38 -3.64 -2.62
N GLY A 137 -7.32 -3.32 -3.51
CA GLY A 137 -8.49 -4.14 -3.80
C GLY A 137 -8.26 -5.05 -5.02
N ARG A 138 -9.28 -5.80 -5.43
CA ARG A 138 -9.22 -6.72 -6.58
C ARG A 138 -8.89 -6.01 -7.90
N LEU A 139 -9.48 -4.86 -8.16
CA LEU A 139 -9.36 -4.13 -9.42
C LEU A 139 -8.93 -2.67 -9.24
N LEU A 140 -8.63 -2.27 -8.03
CA LEU A 140 -8.34 -0.90 -7.62
C LEU A 140 -7.18 -0.89 -6.63
N VAL A 141 -6.31 0.11 -6.74
CA VAL A 141 -5.34 0.46 -5.69
C VAL A 141 -5.58 1.90 -5.30
N PHE A 142 -5.86 2.11 -4.02
CA PHE A 142 -6.02 3.44 -3.43
C PHE A 142 -4.73 3.84 -2.73
N LEU A 143 -4.24 5.03 -3.05
CA LEU A 143 -3.04 5.65 -2.48
C LEU A 143 -3.47 6.92 -1.75
N PRO A 144 -3.70 6.89 -0.41
CA PRO A 144 -4.24 8.04 0.33
C PRO A 144 -3.40 9.30 0.25
N GLN A 145 -2.11 9.15 -0.02
CA GLN A 145 -1.12 10.23 -0.06
C GLN A 145 -0.79 10.69 -1.48
N ASP A 146 -1.46 10.14 -2.48
CA ASP A 146 -1.24 10.42 -3.89
C ASP A 146 -2.58 10.78 -4.56
N ASN A 147 -2.54 11.67 -5.52
CA ASN A 147 -3.72 12.00 -6.34
C ASN A 147 -4.01 10.94 -7.41
N HIS A 148 -3.18 9.89 -7.48
CA HIS A 148 -3.32 8.82 -8.47
C HIS A 148 -4.11 7.64 -7.91
N ILE A 149 -5.17 7.25 -8.61
CA ILE A 149 -5.95 6.04 -8.31
C ILE A 149 -5.62 4.99 -9.37
N GLY A 150 -5.02 3.89 -8.94
CA GLY A 150 -4.70 2.76 -9.80
C GLY A 150 -5.95 1.94 -10.11
N VAL A 151 -6.34 1.84 -11.37
CA VAL A 151 -7.43 0.97 -11.83
C VAL A 151 -6.86 -0.10 -12.75
N SER A 152 -7.23 -1.37 -12.51
CA SER A 152 -6.70 -2.54 -13.20
C SER A 152 -6.85 -2.45 -14.72
N GLN A 153 -5.82 -2.86 -15.44
CA GLN A 153 -5.85 -2.97 -16.89
C GLN A 153 -6.75 -4.10 -17.41
N LYS A 154 -7.20 -5.01 -16.54
CA LYS A 154 -8.22 -6.03 -16.87
C LYS A 154 -9.59 -5.44 -17.21
N ILE A 155 -9.84 -4.18 -16.78
CA ILE A 155 -11.07 -3.44 -17.12
C ILE A 155 -10.90 -2.79 -18.50
N PRO A 156 -11.91 -2.90 -19.40
CA PRO A 156 -11.90 -2.24 -20.71
C PRO A 156 -11.63 -0.73 -20.60
N PHE A 157 -10.92 -0.18 -21.57
CA PHE A 157 -10.40 1.20 -21.51
C PHE A 157 -11.49 2.25 -21.20
N GLU A 158 -12.64 2.19 -21.88
CA GLU A 158 -13.74 3.14 -21.69
C GLU A 158 -14.33 3.08 -20.27
N GLN A 159 -14.56 1.88 -19.76
CA GLN A 159 -15.08 1.68 -18.40
C GLN A 159 -14.03 2.12 -17.35
N ARG A 160 -12.75 1.84 -17.60
CA ARG A 160 -11.65 2.25 -16.72
C ARG A 160 -11.53 3.77 -16.62
N LYS A 161 -11.74 4.49 -17.72
CA LYS A 161 -11.75 5.95 -17.75
C LYS A 161 -12.89 6.51 -16.88
N GLN A 162 -14.12 6.04 -17.09
CA GLN A 162 -15.30 6.45 -16.31
C GLN A 162 -15.14 6.15 -14.81
N LEU A 163 -14.62 4.96 -14.47
CA LEU A 163 -14.37 4.59 -13.06
C LEU A 163 -13.32 5.49 -12.43
N ARG A 164 -12.25 5.82 -13.15
CA ARG A 164 -11.21 6.72 -12.63
C ARG A 164 -11.74 8.12 -12.37
N GLU A 165 -12.53 8.68 -13.30
CA GLU A 165 -13.18 9.99 -13.15
C GLU A 165 -14.10 9.98 -11.92
N ARG A 166 -14.92 8.93 -11.77
CA ARG A 166 -15.84 8.81 -10.63
C ARG A 166 -15.11 8.65 -9.29
N LEU A 167 -14.05 7.88 -9.24
CA LEU A 167 -13.23 7.70 -8.04
C LEU A 167 -12.52 9.00 -7.65
N GLN A 168 -12.04 9.77 -8.64
CA GLN A 168 -11.43 11.08 -8.40
C GLN A 168 -12.42 12.09 -7.81
N GLU A 169 -13.65 12.11 -8.33
CA GLU A 169 -14.73 12.94 -7.77
C GLU A 169 -15.01 12.59 -6.30
N LEU A 170 -15.12 11.28 -6.00
CA LEU A 170 -15.37 10.81 -4.64
C LEU A 170 -14.20 11.13 -3.69
N ALA A 171 -12.97 10.94 -4.13
CA ALA A 171 -11.78 11.29 -3.35
C ALA A 171 -11.72 12.78 -3.04
N ASN A 172 -12.01 13.62 -4.04
CA ASN A 172 -12.04 15.08 -3.86
C ASN A 172 -13.19 15.52 -2.92
N ALA A 173 -14.36 14.90 -3.02
CA ALA A 173 -15.49 15.16 -2.13
C ALA A 173 -15.17 14.76 -0.68
N ALA A 174 -14.51 13.61 -0.48
CA ALA A 174 -14.08 13.16 0.84
C ALA A 174 -13.02 14.09 1.47
N ALA A 175 -12.08 14.59 0.66
CA ALA A 175 -11.06 15.53 1.11
C ALA A 175 -11.64 16.91 1.52
N GLN A 176 -12.80 17.29 0.98
CA GLN A 176 -13.49 18.56 1.31
C GLN A 176 -14.43 18.43 2.51
N SER A 177 -14.76 17.22 2.95
CA SER A 177 -15.58 17.01 4.13
C SER A 177 -14.68 17.02 5.37
N ASP A 178 -14.77 18.10 6.17
CA ASP A 178 -14.06 18.25 7.46
C ASP A 178 -14.51 17.23 8.53
N ASN A 179 -15.28 16.19 8.17
CA ASN A 179 -15.78 15.20 9.10
C ASN A 179 -15.06 13.84 8.93
N PRO A 180 -14.09 13.52 9.80
CA PRO A 180 -13.31 12.28 9.72
C PRO A 180 -14.17 11.00 9.84
N ALA A 181 -15.39 11.08 10.38
CA ALA A 181 -16.29 9.93 10.51
C ALA A 181 -16.97 9.53 9.18
N GLN A 182 -17.04 10.40 8.19
CA GLN A 182 -17.63 10.08 6.87
C GLN A 182 -16.62 9.41 5.93
N THR A 183 -15.33 9.62 6.14
CA THR A 183 -14.27 9.00 5.33
C THR A 183 -14.17 7.49 5.57
N ALA A 184 -14.56 7.01 6.75
CA ALA A 184 -14.54 5.60 7.11
C ALA A 184 -15.62 4.74 6.41
N ASN A 185 -16.65 5.37 5.82
CA ASN A 185 -17.76 4.66 5.14
C ASN A 185 -17.54 4.48 3.61
N ILE A 186 -16.38 4.87 3.09
CA ILE A 186 -16.06 4.77 1.65
C ILE A 186 -15.11 3.58 1.36
N LEU A 187 -14.67 2.86 2.41
CA LEU A 187 -13.80 1.67 2.30
C LEU A 187 -14.60 0.38 2.38
#